data_3723a689dceae90963b3335a3b6c62f8
#
_entry.id   3723a689dceae90963b3335a3b6c62f8
#
_cell.length_a   1.000
_cell.length_b   1.000
_cell.length_c   1.000
_cell.angle_alpha   90.00
_cell.angle_beta   90.00
_cell.angle_gamma   90.00
#
_symmetry.space_group_name_H-M   'P 1'
#
loop_
_entity.id
_entity.type
_entity.pdbx_description
1 polymer ?
#
loop_
_entity_poly.entity_id
_entity_poly.type
_entity_poly.pdbx_seq_one_letter_code
_entity_poly.pdbx_strand_id
1 'polypeptide(L)'
;EVKNLLKFLKYRERVKRFKKLESLCSDPKSEKAQSYLMFRYQILIEYVGTDFRGWQVQTKGKTIQGLIQERISKLLKEKIILFGAGRLDKGVHALEQSAHFECKKKIENLSKFVKSLNHFLNKEMISIIKIKKRGNDFHARFSARMRIYKYKIINRPSRPVIDKNRGWHIINKLDLKIMKKAAKKLVGTKDFSTFRA
;
A
#
# COMPACT_ATOMS: atom_id res chain seq x y z
N GLU A 1 -11.97 3.92 -15.26
CA GLU A 1 -11.27 2.79 -15.93
C GLU A 1 -10.22 3.27 -16.93
N VAL A 2 -10.55 4.15 -17.88
CA VAL A 2 -9.63 4.65 -18.92
C VAL A 2 -8.37 5.31 -18.30
N LYS A 3 -8.49 6.14 -17.26
CA LYS A 3 -7.34 6.75 -16.56
C LYS A 3 -6.42 5.70 -15.88
N ASN A 4 -6.97 4.60 -15.43
CA ASN A 4 -6.19 3.51 -14.83
C ASN A 4 -5.51 2.66 -15.90
N LEU A 5 -6.18 2.44 -17.04
CA LEU A 5 -5.61 1.77 -18.20
C LEU A 5 -4.45 2.58 -18.79
N LEU A 6 -4.61 3.90 -18.94
CA LEU A 6 -3.55 4.80 -19.39
C LEU A 6 -2.33 4.82 -18.46
N LYS A 7 -2.55 4.77 -17.14
CA LYS A 7 -1.45 4.65 -16.16
C LYS A 7 -0.74 3.29 -16.25
N PHE A 8 -1.50 2.22 -16.50
CA PHE A 8 -0.95 0.88 -16.71
C PHE A 8 -0.14 0.80 -18.02
N LEU A 9 -0.66 1.37 -19.12
CA LEU A 9 0.03 1.43 -20.40
C LEU A 9 1.33 2.24 -20.29
N LYS A 10 1.30 3.44 -19.66
CA LYS A 10 2.51 4.24 -19.38
C LYS A 10 3.52 3.47 -18.50
N TYR A 11 3.05 2.66 -17.54
CA TYR A 11 3.93 1.81 -16.76
C TYR A 11 4.58 0.71 -17.63
N ARG A 12 3.79 0.02 -18.48
CA ARG A 12 4.33 -0.99 -19.44
C ARG A 12 5.31 -0.39 -20.44
N GLU A 13 5.04 0.79 -20.97
CA GLU A 13 5.97 1.51 -21.85
C GLU A 13 7.28 1.87 -21.12
N ARG A 14 7.20 2.31 -19.87
CA ARG A 14 8.39 2.59 -19.04
C ARG A 14 9.22 1.31 -18.80
N VAL A 15 8.58 0.17 -18.56
CA VAL A 15 9.25 -1.13 -18.44
C VAL A 15 9.87 -1.58 -19.76
N LYS A 16 9.17 -1.40 -20.91
CA LYS A 16 9.71 -1.69 -22.25
C LYS A 16 10.92 -0.80 -22.57
N ARG A 17 10.82 0.49 -22.25
CA ARG A 17 11.93 1.45 -22.46
C ARG A 17 13.13 1.12 -21.58
N PHE A 18 12.90 0.64 -20.35
CA PHE A 18 13.95 0.16 -19.46
C PHE A 18 14.65 -1.08 -20.03
N LYS A 19 13.89 -2.10 -20.46
CA LYS A 19 14.45 -3.30 -21.13
C LYS A 19 15.23 -2.96 -22.40
N LYS A 20 14.75 -1.98 -23.19
CA LYS A 20 15.46 -1.50 -24.40
C LYS A 20 16.76 -0.76 -24.03
N LEU A 21 16.80 -0.03 -22.91
CA LEU A 21 18.00 0.61 -22.41
C LEU A 21 19.03 -0.42 -21.88
N GLU A 22 18.55 -1.47 -21.20
CA GLU A 22 19.41 -2.60 -20.79
C GLU A 22 20.06 -3.30 -21.99
N SER A 23 19.31 -3.47 -23.10
CA SER A 23 19.84 -4.10 -24.33
C SER A 23 20.78 -3.20 -25.14
N LEU A 24 20.75 -1.88 -24.91
CA LEU A 24 21.64 -0.92 -25.57
C LEU A 24 22.96 -0.66 -24.78
N CYS A 25 23.04 -1.11 -23.54
CA CYS A 25 24.26 -1.06 -22.75
C CYS A 25 25.10 -2.33 -23.02
N SER A 26 26.04 -2.22 -23.91
CA SER A 26 26.99 -3.29 -24.25
C SER A 26 27.91 -3.69 -23.09
N ASP A 27 27.98 -2.90 -22.00
CA ASP A 27 28.68 -3.20 -20.76
C ASP A 27 27.82 -2.89 -19.53
N PRO A 28 27.34 -3.96 -18.80
CA PRO A 28 26.58 -3.78 -17.57
C PRO A 28 27.34 -3.12 -16.42
N LYS A 29 28.66 -3.03 -16.50
CA LYS A 29 29.54 -2.42 -15.49
C LYS A 29 29.83 -0.95 -15.77
N SER A 30 29.39 -0.39 -16.90
CA SER A 30 29.62 1.03 -17.18
C SER A 30 28.92 1.93 -16.16
N GLU A 31 29.55 3.04 -15.77
CA GLU A 31 28.93 4.02 -14.83
C GLU A 31 27.57 4.53 -15.31
N LYS A 32 27.38 4.63 -16.65
CA LYS A 32 26.07 4.99 -17.26
C LYS A 32 25.04 3.90 -17.03
N ALA A 33 25.37 2.60 -17.17
CA ALA A 33 24.45 1.51 -16.90
C ALA A 33 24.07 1.43 -15.40
N GLN A 34 25.05 1.63 -14.51
CA GLN A 34 24.80 1.66 -13.07
C GLN A 34 23.93 2.85 -12.62
N SER A 35 24.02 4.01 -13.31
CA SER A 35 23.19 5.19 -13.00
C SER A 35 21.69 4.97 -13.29
N TYR A 36 21.34 3.98 -14.13
CA TYR A 36 19.97 3.61 -14.44
C TYR A 36 19.44 2.41 -13.65
N LEU A 37 20.29 1.74 -12.87
CA LEU A 37 19.88 0.57 -12.07
C LEU A 37 19.12 1.05 -10.82
N MET A 38 17.79 0.96 -10.90
CA MET A 38 16.91 1.21 -9.74
C MET A 38 16.58 -0.12 -9.07
N PHE A 39 16.78 -0.18 -7.76
CA PHE A 39 16.39 -1.34 -6.96
C PHE A 39 14.98 -1.18 -6.46
N ARG A 40 14.11 -2.14 -6.76
CA ARG A 40 12.71 -2.12 -6.32
C ARG A 40 12.52 -2.97 -5.07
N TYR A 41 11.83 -2.38 -4.09
CA TYR A 41 11.51 -3.03 -2.83
C TYR A 41 10.01 -2.97 -2.57
N GLN A 42 9.44 -4.11 -2.18
CA GLN A 42 8.09 -4.21 -1.63
C GLN A 42 8.18 -4.14 -0.12
N ILE A 43 7.30 -3.36 0.50
CA ILE A 43 7.07 -3.34 1.94
C ILE A 43 5.64 -3.75 2.25
N LEU A 44 5.47 -4.46 3.37
CA LEU A 44 4.18 -4.78 3.97
C LEU A 44 4.02 -3.92 5.22
N ILE A 45 2.88 -3.27 5.35
CA ILE A 45 2.64 -2.19 6.29
C ILE A 45 1.40 -2.47 7.10
N GLU A 46 1.53 -2.44 8.42
CA GLU A 46 0.42 -2.39 9.37
C GLU A 46 0.24 -0.96 9.88
N TYR A 47 -1.02 -0.52 10.03
CA TYR A 47 -1.29 0.78 10.63
C TYR A 47 -2.70 0.93 11.18
N VAL A 48 -2.86 1.81 12.16
CA VAL A 48 -4.13 2.32 12.66
C VAL A 48 -4.39 3.68 12.01
N GLY A 49 -5.41 3.77 11.15
CA GLY A 49 -5.66 4.93 10.30
C GLY A 49 -6.43 6.08 10.98
N THR A 50 -6.80 5.98 12.25
CA THR A 50 -7.66 6.93 12.96
C THR A 50 -7.18 8.38 12.84
N ASP A 51 -5.88 8.63 13.04
CA ASP A 51 -5.29 9.96 13.07
C ASP A 51 -4.77 10.43 11.70
N PHE A 52 -5.04 9.66 10.65
CA PHE A 52 -4.58 9.93 9.30
C PHE A 52 -5.73 10.30 8.36
N ARG A 53 -5.44 11.17 7.40
CA ARG A 53 -6.37 11.53 6.32
C ARG A 53 -6.41 10.48 5.18
N GLY A 54 -6.23 9.20 5.55
CA GLY A 54 -6.18 8.08 4.63
C GLY A 54 -4.77 7.77 4.14
N TRP A 55 -4.71 6.92 3.12
CA TRP A 55 -3.46 6.45 2.54
C TRP A 55 -2.75 7.50 1.69
N GLN A 56 -3.45 8.04 0.70
CA GLN A 56 -2.87 8.86 -0.39
C GLN A 56 -2.34 10.20 0.11
N VAL A 57 -1.14 10.59 -0.35
CA VAL A 57 -0.60 11.95 -0.14
C VAL A 57 -1.60 13.01 -0.59
N GLN A 58 -1.83 14.00 0.26
CA GLN A 58 -2.72 15.14 0.05
C GLN A 58 -1.96 16.44 0.35
N THR A 59 -2.49 17.56 -0.14
CA THR A 59 -1.91 18.89 0.06
C THR A 59 -1.93 19.32 1.53
N LYS A 60 -2.95 18.90 2.28
CA LYS A 60 -3.11 19.22 3.70
C LYS A 60 -3.32 17.95 4.53
N GLY A 61 -2.65 17.90 5.69
CA GLY A 61 -2.84 16.86 6.69
C GLY A 61 -1.93 15.65 6.51
N LYS A 62 -1.84 14.87 7.59
CA LYS A 62 -0.96 13.71 7.71
C LYS A 62 -1.55 12.49 7.01
N THR A 63 -0.79 11.85 6.15
CA THR A 63 -1.20 10.64 5.42
C THR A 63 -0.19 9.52 5.62
N ILE A 64 -0.65 8.26 5.53
CA ILE A 64 0.21 7.08 5.72
C ILE A 64 1.33 7.05 4.68
N GLN A 65 0.98 7.21 3.40
CA GLN A 65 1.93 7.20 2.29
C GLN A 65 2.98 8.30 2.44
N GLY A 66 2.55 9.53 2.73
CA GLY A 66 3.43 10.70 2.84
C GLY A 66 4.46 10.53 3.95
N LEU A 67 4.01 10.06 5.13
CA LEU A 67 4.89 9.86 6.26
C LEU A 67 5.94 8.76 5.99
N ILE A 68 5.51 7.60 5.49
CA ILE A 68 6.45 6.51 5.19
C ILE A 68 7.44 6.93 4.11
N GLN A 69 6.95 7.60 3.06
CA GLN A 69 7.78 8.13 1.98
C GLN A 69 8.86 9.10 2.48
N GLU A 70 8.48 10.01 3.38
CA GLU A 70 9.42 10.94 4.04
C GLU A 70 10.49 10.19 4.84
N ARG A 71 10.10 9.20 5.66
CA ARG A 71 11.03 8.44 6.50
C ARG A 71 12.00 7.59 5.67
N ILE A 72 11.51 6.94 4.60
CA ILE A 72 12.38 6.21 3.68
C ILE A 72 13.36 7.17 2.99
N SER A 73 12.85 8.33 2.53
CA SER A 73 13.69 9.33 1.86
C SER A 73 14.81 9.84 2.77
N LYS A 74 14.53 10.06 4.05
CA LYS A 74 15.55 10.45 5.06
C LYS A 74 16.59 9.36 5.28
N LEU A 75 16.16 8.09 5.39
CA LEU A 75 17.07 6.95 5.58
C LEU A 75 18.00 6.73 4.39
N LEU A 76 17.47 6.84 3.17
CA LEU A 76 18.24 6.60 1.94
C LEU A 76 18.95 7.85 1.42
N LYS A 77 18.68 9.03 2.00
CA LYS A 77 19.18 10.34 1.56
C LYS A 77 18.88 10.62 0.08
N GLU A 78 17.73 10.15 -0.40
CA GLU A 78 17.24 10.40 -1.76
C GLU A 78 15.70 10.53 -1.78
N LYS A 79 15.16 11.24 -2.77
CA LYS A 79 13.71 11.41 -2.94
C LYS A 79 13.07 10.10 -3.35
N ILE A 80 12.27 9.52 -2.48
CA ILE A 80 11.53 8.28 -2.70
C ILE A 80 10.07 8.59 -3.03
N ILE A 81 9.51 7.82 -3.97
CA ILE A 81 8.07 7.78 -4.25
C ILE A 81 7.56 6.39 -3.87
N LEU A 82 6.56 6.35 -2.98
CA LEU A 82 5.94 5.11 -2.52
C LEU A 82 4.65 4.85 -3.28
N PHE A 83 4.47 3.65 -3.81
CA PHE A 83 3.28 3.22 -4.55
C PHE A 83 2.54 2.14 -3.76
N GLY A 84 1.30 2.43 -3.30
CA GLY A 84 0.47 1.47 -2.58
C GLY A 84 -0.32 0.54 -3.51
N ALA A 85 -0.71 -0.62 -2.99
CA ALA A 85 -1.57 -1.59 -3.69
C ALA A 85 -2.99 -1.05 -3.92
N GLY A 86 -3.48 -0.22 -3.01
CA GLY A 86 -4.79 0.43 -3.09
C GLY A 86 -4.84 1.71 -2.26
N ARG A 87 -5.81 2.56 -2.54
CA ARG A 87 -6.14 3.71 -1.70
C ARG A 87 -7.08 3.25 -0.60
N LEU A 88 -6.89 3.76 0.60
CA LEU A 88 -7.78 3.58 1.74
C LEU A 88 -8.16 4.97 2.26
N ASP A 89 -9.42 5.10 2.64
CA ASP A 89 -10.00 6.36 3.09
C ASP A 89 -9.57 6.72 4.52
N LYS A 90 -9.95 7.93 4.95
CA LYS A 90 -9.67 8.41 6.31
C LYS A 90 -10.21 7.43 7.35
N GLY A 91 -9.40 7.14 8.36
CA GLY A 91 -9.76 6.29 9.49
C GLY A 91 -9.67 4.78 9.22
N VAL A 92 -9.52 4.34 7.97
CA VAL A 92 -9.38 2.91 7.64
C VAL A 92 -8.02 2.39 8.09
N HIS A 93 -8.02 1.24 8.76
CA HIS A 93 -6.82 0.53 9.22
C HIS A 93 -6.34 -0.47 8.17
N ALA A 94 -5.11 -0.92 8.29
CA ALA A 94 -4.59 -2.04 7.51
C ALA A 94 -3.80 -2.98 8.40
N LEU A 95 -4.00 -4.29 8.22
CA LEU A 95 -3.17 -5.31 8.83
C LEU A 95 -1.92 -5.58 7.99
N GLU A 96 -2.04 -5.50 6.65
CA GLU A 96 -0.95 -5.81 5.73
C GLU A 96 -1.16 -5.10 4.38
N GLN A 97 -0.98 -3.78 4.35
CA GLN A 97 -0.99 -3.02 3.11
C GLN A 97 0.31 -3.21 2.36
N SER A 98 0.25 -3.70 1.12
CA SER A 98 1.42 -3.79 0.25
C SER A 98 1.71 -2.46 -0.43
N ALA A 99 2.98 -2.05 -0.40
CA ALA A 99 3.47 -0.91 -1.17
C ALA A 99 4.86 -1.24 -1.75
N HIS A 100 5.31 -0.47 -2.75
CA HIS A 100 6.66 -0.58 -3.27
C HIS A 100 7.26 0.78 -3.51
N PHE A 101 8.58 0.82 -3.51
CA PHE A 101 9.38 1.98 -3.88
C PHE A 101 10.62 1.56 -4.66
N GLU A 102 11.23 2.51 -5.32
CA GLU A 102 12.49 2.35 -6.03
C GLU A 102 13.56 3.25 -5.41
N CYS A 103 14.80 2.78 -5.38
CA CYS A 103 15.95 3.56 -4.94
C CYS A 103 17.19 3.24 -5.77
N LYS A 104 18.14 4.19 -5.84
CA LYS A 104 19.38 4.06 -6.61
C LYS A 104 20.37 3.11 -5.95
N LYS A 105 20.46 3.16 -4.63
CA LYS A 105 21.40 2.31 -3.86
C LYS A 105 20.72 1.03 -3.40
N LYS A 106 21.42 -0.08 -3.55
CA LYS A 106 20.99 -1.37 -3.02
C LYS A 106 20.96 -1.31 -1.49
N ILE A 107 19.86 -1.78 -0.89
CA ILE A 107 19.76 -1.95 0.56
C ILE A 107 20.39 -3.30 0.91
N GLU A 108 21.60 -3.27 1.46
CA GLU A 108 22.36 -4.49 1.75
C GLU A 108 21.72 -5.31 2.87
N ASN A 109 21.31 -4.69 3.96
CA ASN A 109 20.69 -5.37 5.08
C ASN A 109 19.24 -4.94 5.27
N LEU A 110 18.31 -5.74 4.72
CA LEU A 110 16.87 -5.48 4.76
C LEU A 110 16.32 -5.50 6.20
N SER A 111 16.83 -6.37 7.06
CA SER A 111 16.38 -6.46 8.46
C SER A 111 16.78 -5.20 9.25
N LYS A 112 18.02 -4.74 9.09
CA LYS A 112 18.49 -3.49 9.69
C LYS A 112 17.70 -2.29 9.18
N PHE A 113 17.40 -2.25 7.88
CA PHE A 113 16.59 -1.20 7.28
C PHE A 113 15.18 -1.14 7.87
N VAL A 114 14.50 -2.29 8.03
CA VAL A 114 13.17 -2.36 8.67
C VAL A 114 13.23 -1.89 10.12
N LYS A 115 14.23 -2.32 10.90
CA LYS A 115 14.42 -1.87 12.28
C LYS A 115 14.60 -0.35 12.35
N SER A 116 15.45 0.23 11.50
CA SER A 116 15.67 1.67 11.45
C SER A 116 14.40 2.42 11.04
N LEU A 117 13.67 1.94 10.03
CA LEU A 117 12.44 2.57 9.58
C LEU A 117 11.36 2.54 10.66
N ASN A 118 11.19 1.42 11.36
CA ASN A 118 10.26 1.30 12.49
C ASN A 118 10.67 2.17 13.68
N HIS A 119 11.96 2.36 13.92
CA HIS A 119 12.45 3.31 14.92
C HIS A 119 12.00 4.74 14.60
N PHE A 120 12.07 5.18 13.33
CA PHE A 120 11.57 6.49 12.90
C PHE A 120 10.04 6.61 12.89
N LEU A 121 9.34 5.48 12.91
CA LEU A 121 7.87 5.40 12.93
C LEU A 121 7.31 5.11 14.33
N ASN A 122 8.13 4.97 15.37
CA ASN A 122 7.74 4.51 16.70
C ASN A 122 6.70 5.40 17.41
N LYS A 123 6.66 6.71 17.08
CA LYS A 123 5.66 7.64 17.61
C LYS A 123 4.34 7.62 16.83
N GLU A 124 4.27 6.83 15.77
CA GLU A 124 3.14 6.71 14.88
C GLU A 124 2.52 5.34 15.00
N MET A 125 1.24 5.25 14.77
CA MET A 125 0.54 3.95 14.73
C MET A 125 0.75 3.26 13.38
N ILE A 126 2.03 3.13 12.96
CA ILE A 126 2.46 2.50 11.70
C ILE A 126 3.65 1.60 11.99
N SER A 127 3.62 0.40 11.42
CA SER A 127 4.75 -0.55 11.46
C SER A 127 5.01 -1.15 10.08
N ILE A 128 6.27 -1.28 9.72
CA ILE A 128 6.71 -2.05 8.55
C ILE A 128 6.94 -3.49 9.00
N ILE A 129 6.08 -4.39 8.54
CA ILE A 129 6.14 -5.81 8.91
C ILE A 129 7.29 -6.52 8.19
N LYS A 130 7.44 -6.21 6.91
CA LYS A 130 8.38 -6.93 6.03
C LYS A 130 8.82 -6.07 4.86
N ILE A 131 10.05 -6.30 4.41
CA ILE A 131 10.58 -5.79 3.16
C ILE A 131 11.10 -6.95 2.29
N LYS A 132 10.90 -6.86 0.97
CA LYS A 132 11.45 -7.81 0.00
C LYS A 132 11.97 -7.05 -1.22
N LYS A 133 13.14 -7.44 -1.73
CA LYS A 133 13.59 -7.01 -3.06
C LYS A 133 12.67 -7.65 -4.12
N ARG A 134 12.33 -6.89 -5.17
CA ARG A 134 11.48 -7.33 -6.27
C ARG A 134 12.14 -7.04 -7.62
N GLY A 135 11.74 -7.78 -8.63
CA GLY A 135 12.07 -7.48 -10.02
C GLY A 135 11.39 -6.18 -10.49
N ASN A 136 11.88 -5.63 -11.59
CA ASN A 136 11.39 -4.35 -12.12
C ASN A 136 9.98 -4.45 -12.74
N ASP A 137 9.48 -5.65 -12.97
CA ASP A 137 8.12 -5.97 -13.41
C ASP A 137 7.08 -5.89 -12.29
N PHE A 138 7.51 -5.99 -11.01
CA PHE A 138 6.60 -5.94 -9.87
C PHE A 138 6.01 -4.55 -9.68
N HIS A 139 4.69 -4.47 -9.52
CA HIS A 139 4.00 -3.24 -9.12
C HIS A 139 2.94 -3.56 -8.07
N ALA A 140 3.03 -2.94 -6.86
CA ALA A 140 2.18 -3.27 -5.72
C ALA A 140 0.68 -3.32 -6.05
N ARG A 141 0.19 -2.42 -6.94
CA ARG A 141 -1.21 -2.36 -7.35
C ARG A 141 -1.57 -3.38 -8.42
N PHE A 142 -0.72 -3.51 -9.45
CA PHE A 142 -1.04 -4.31 -10.64
C PHE A 142 -0.65 -5.77 -10.51
N SER A 143 0.35 -6.07 -9.66
CA SER A 143 0.74 -7.45 -9.31
C SER A 143 -0.08 -8.03 -8.15
N ALA A 144 -1.03 -7.27 -7.59
CA ALA A 144 -1.88 -7.75 -6.52
C ALA A 144 -2.90 -8.78 -7.06
N ARG A 145 -2.85 -9.99 -6.52
CA ARG A 145 -3.77 -11.07 -6.88
C ARG A 145 -5.10 -11.00 -6.11
N MET A 146 -5.04 -10.51 -4.87
CA MET A 146 -6.19 -10.47 -3.97
C MET A 146 -6.13 -9.25 -3.06
N ARG A 147 -7.29 -8.72 -2.68
CA ARG A 147 -7.47 -7.70 -1.63
C ARG A 147 -8.56 -8.16 -0.70
N ILE A 148 -8.28 -8.14 0.60
CA ILE A 148 -9.22 -8.57 1.64
C ILE A 148 -9.64 -7.34 2.43
N TYR A 149 -10.94 -7.11 2.51
CA TYR A 149 -11.53 -6.05 3.33
C TYR A 149 -12.36 -6.69 4.43
N LYS A 150 -12.15 -6.26 5.68
CA LYS A 150 -12.86 -6.72 6.85
C LYS A 150 -13.62 -5.56 7.49
N TYR A 151 -14.95 -5.66 7.55
CA TYR A 151 -15.79 -4.75 8.27
C TYR A 151 -16.12 -5.36 9.64
N LYS A 152 -15.55 -4.80 10.70
CA LYS A 152 -15.83 -5.23 12.08
C LYS A 152 -17.07 -4.52 12.58
N ILE A 153 -18.12 -5.28 12.89
CA ILE A 153 -19.35 -4.77 13.50
C ILE A 153 -19.35 -5.20 14.97
N ILE A 154 -19.59 -4.25 15.88
CA ILE A 154 -19.72 -4.47 17.31
C ILE A 154 -21.18 -4.27 17.65
N ASN A 155 -21.93 -5.37 17.75
CA ASN A 155 -23.37 -5.33 17.99
C ASN A 155 -23.68 -5.60 19.47
N ARG A 156 -23.83 -4.55 20.24
CA ARG A 156 -24.22 -4.57 21.66
C ARG A 156 -24.71 -3.20 22.12
N PRO A 157 -25.54 -3.13 23.21
CA PRO A 157 -26.00 -1.86 23.76
C PRO A 157 -24.86 -0.95 24.26
N SER A 158 -23.92 -1.53 25.03
CA SER A 158 -22.81 -0.78 25.61
C SER A 158 -21.76 -0.38 24.58
N ARG A 159 -21.27 0.87 24.65
CA ARG A 159 -20.23 1.39 23.77
C ARG A 159 -18.93 0.58 23.85
N PRO A 160 -18.22 0.36 22.74
CA PRO A 160 -16.88 -0.24 22.77
C PRO A 160 -15.87 0.75 23.33
N VAL A 161 -15.01 0.29 24.24
CA VAL A 161 -13.90 1.08 24.82
C VAL A 161 -12.59 0.63 24.20
N ILE A 162 -12.25 -0.65 24.30
CA ILE A 162 -11.00 -1.21 23.75
C ILE A 162 -10.98 -1.10 22.22
N ASP A 163 -12.10 -1.41 21.57
CA ASP A 163 -12.26 -1.36 20.11
C ASP A 163 -12.79 0.00 19.60
N LYS A 164 -12.64 1.06 20.38
CA LYS A 164 -13.01 2.42 19.93
C LYS A 164 -12.31 2.75 18.61
N ASN A 165 -13.07 3.21 17.63
CA ASN A 165 -12.60 3.53 16.27
C ASN A 165 -12.04 2.32 15.47
N ARG A 166 -12.23 1.07 15.96
CA ARG A 166 -11.76 -0.15 15.26
C ARG A 166 -12.90 -1.01 14.74
N GLY A 167 -14.13 -0.59 14.91
CA GLY A 167 -15.31 -1.29 14.42
C GLY A 167 -16.53 -0.37 14.43
N TRP A 168 -17.51 -0.73 13.62
CA TRP A 168 -18.78 -0.03 13.56
C TRP A 168 -19.67 -0.51 14.71
N HIS A 169 -19.98 0.39 15.62
CA HIS A 169 -20.85 0.11 16.75
C HIS A 169 -22.33 0.25 16.35
N ILE A 170 -23.11 -0.81 16.52
CA ILE A 170 -24.55 -0.85 16.27
C ILE A 170 -25.23 -1.33 17.55
N ILE A 171 -26.12 -0.48 18.09
CA ILE A 171 -26.83 -0.74 19.34
C ILE A 171 -27.98 -1.74 19.12
N ASN A 172 -28.76 -1.52 18.05
CA ASN A 172 -29.92 -2.36 17.72
C ASN A 172 -29.49 -3.77 17.32
N LYS A 173 -30.21 -4.78 17.80
CA LYS A 173 -29.95 -6.19 17.50
C LYS A 173 -30.02 -6.43 15.98
N LEU A 174 -28.96 -7.01 15.44
CA LEU A 174 -28.89 -7.38 14.02
C LEU A 174 -29.34 -8.83 13.80
N ASP A 175 -30.11 -9.06 12.75
CA ASP A 175 -30.45 -10.40 12.29
C ASP A 175 -29.34 -10.97 11.40
N LEU A 176 -28.48 -11.80 12.00
CA LEU A 176 -27.38 -12.45 11.30
C LEU A 176 -27.84 -13.43 10.22
N LYS A 177 -29.04 -14.00 10.31
CA LYS A 177 -29.58 -14.94 9.29
C LYS A 177 -29.90 -14.17 8.02
N ILE A 178 -30.62 -13.05 8.15
CA ILE A 178 -30.95 -12.18 7.02
C ILE A 178 -29.67 -11.61 6.40
N MET A 179 -28.72 -11.12 7.22
CA MET A 179 -27.43 -10.60 6.73
C MET A 179 -26.65 -11.65 5.95
N LYS A 180 -26.55 -12.89 6.45
CA LYS A 180 -25.88 -13.99 5.74
C LYS A 180 -26.58 -14.33 4.42
N LYS A 181 -27.92 -14.33 4.39
CA LYS A 181 -28.72 -14.57 3.17
C LYS A 181 -28.44 -13.49 2.13
N ALA A 182 -28.41 -12.23 2.54
CA ALA A 182 -28.09 -11.11 1.65
C ALA A 182 -26.62 -11.18 1.14
N ALA A 183 -25.65 -11.43 2.03
CA ALA A 183 -24.23 -11.55 1.67
C ALA A 183 -23.98 -12.66 0.63
N LYS A 184 -24.68 -13.80 0.73
CA LYS A 184 -24.56 -14.89 -0.26
C LYS A 184 -24.92 -14.42 -1.67
N LYS A 185 -25.84 -13.45 -1.83
CA LYS A 185 -26.22 -12.89 -3.14
C LYS A 185 -25.09 -12.06 -3.76
N LEU A 186 -24.14 -11.58 -2.98
CA LEU A 186 -23.00 -10.76 -3.44
C LEU A 186 -21.79 -11.60 -3.84
N VAL A 187 -21.79 -12.90 -3.53
CA VAL A 187 -20.68 -13.80 -3.86
C VAL A 187 -20.66 -14.10 -5.36
N GLY A 188 -19.48 -14.09 -5.95
CA GLY A 188 -19.22 -14.43 -7.35
C GLY A 188 -18.81 -13.20 -8.19
N THR A 189 -18.67 -13.42 -9.50
CA THR A 189 -18.37 -12.36 -10.47
C THR A 189 -19.67 -11.70 -10.91
N LYS A 190 -19.88 -10.45 -10.53
CA LYS A 190 -21.12 -9.69 -10.77
C LYS A 190 -20.81 -8.25 -11.13
N ASP A 191 -21.74 -7.58 -11.78
CA ASP A 191 -21.70 -6.14 -11.95
C ASP A 191 -22.18 -5.45 -10.66
N PHE A 192 -21.28 -4.68 -10.06
CA PHE A 192 -21.53 -3.88 -8.85
C PHE A 192 -21.59 -2.38 -9.16
N SER A 193 -21.87 -1.98 -10.40
CA SER A 193 -21.91 -0.56 -10.82
C SER A 193 -22.89 0.26 -9.98
N THR A 194 -24.02 -0.32 -9.57
CA THR A 194 -25.03 0.32 -8.70
C THR A 194 -24.48 0.71 -7.31
N PHE A 195 -23.40 0.06 -6.86
CA PHE A 195 -22.77 0.34 -5.56
C PHE A 195 -21.61 1.33 -5.66
N ARG A 196 -21.36 1.91 -6.82
CA ARG A 196 -20.35 2.97 -6.99
C ARG A 196 -20.93 4.32 -6.58
N ALA A 197 -20.17 5.06 -5.77
CA ALA A 197 -20.35 6.48 -5.56
C ALA A 197 -19.63 7.29 -6.65
#